data_f14b30c81eec4913e9c4d9af437d6012
#
_entry.id   f14b30c81eec4913e9c4d9af437d6012
#
_cell.length_a   1.000
_cell.length_b   1.000
_cell.length_c   1.000
_cell.angle_alpha   90.00
_cell.angle_beta   90.00
_cell.angle_gamma   90.00
#
_symmetry.space_group_name_H-M   'P 1'
#
loop_
_entity.id
_entity.type
_entity.pdbx_description
1 polymer ?
#
loop_
_entity_poly.entity_id
_entity_poly.type
_entity_poly.pdbx_seq_one_letter_code
_entity_poly.pdbx_strand_id
1 'polypeptide(L)'
;GVAYVDVFGLRNDDYYNIGSTFNKTFSSMGMTNAHESGHQMGLSHDGVGSQDYYDGHGNWGPVMGAPFGQDFVQWSNGSYPGANQLQNDLTIIQGKLGLVADDHGDNNASSTQISTPEVDGFISPAGLRNDIDVFNFRLANTQTINLTVRSLFQQANSNSGDNTAGGLNLSAQIEL
;
A
#
# COMPACT_ATOMS: atom_id res chain seq x y z
N GLY A 1 10.01 16.59 4.88
CA GLY A 1 9.37 17.22 3.74
C GLY A 1 8.45 18.35 4.17
N VAL A 2 7.70 18.89 3.26
CA VAL A 2 6.67 19.91 3.51
C VAL A 2 5.62 19.87 2.40
N ALA A 3 4.34 19.95 2.78
CA ALA A 3 3.22 20.10 1.87
C ALA A 3 2.11 20.96 2.52
N TYR A 4 1.23 21.52 1.69
CA TYR A 4 -0.02 22.11 2.16
C TYR A 4 -1.03 21.03 2.50
N VAL A 5 -1.85 21.25 3.52
CA VAL A 5 -2.83 20.27 3.99
C VAL A 5 -4.17 20.49 3.31
N ASP A 6 -4.82 19.39 2.90
CA ASP A 6 -6.18 19.35 2.33
C ASP A 6 -6.38 20.23 1.08
N VAL A 7 -5.38 20.27 0.22
CA VAL A 7 -5.41 21.08 -1.02
C VAL A 7 -5.78 20.27 -2.25
N PHE A 8 -5.74 18.93 -2.18
CA PHE A 8 -6.03 18.07 -3.32
C PHE A 8 -7.50 18.20 -3.76
N GLY A 9 -7.70 18.50 -5.05
CA GLY A 9 -9.02 18.65 -5.63
C GLY A 9 -9.71 20.01 -5.36
N LEU A 10 -9.01 20.99 -4.79
CA LEU A 10 -9.51 22.35 -4.69
C LEU A 10 -9.45 23.03 -6.07
N ARG A 11 -10.39 23.93 -6.36
CA ARG A 11 -10.34 24.75 -7.58
C ARG A 11 -9.11 25.65 -7.55
N ASN A 12 -8.33 25.66 -8.64
CA ASN A 12 -7.05 26.36 -8.80
C ASN A 12 -5.95 25.87 -7.83
N ASP A 13 -5.90 24.57 -7.60
CA ASP A 13 -4.98 23.91 -6.68
C ASP A 13 -3.55 23.75 -7.20
N ASP A 14 -3.30 23.99 -8.49
CA ASP A 14 -1.97 23.84 -9.11
C ASP A 14 -0.86 24.55 -8.34
N TYR A 15 -1.18 25.68 -7.69
CA TYR A 15 -0.22 26.44 -6.91
C TYR A 15 0.10 25.81 -5.55
N TYR A 16 -0.89 25.16 -4.90
CA TYR A 16 -0.74 24.59 -3.56
C TYR A 16 -0.52 23.09 -3.58
N ASN A 17 -0.80 22.43 -4.70
CA ASN A 17 -0.66 21.00 -4.85
C ASN A 17 0.81 20.60 -5.12
N ILE A 18 1.71 21.13 -4.29
CA ILE A 18 3.15 20.92 -4.36
C ILE A 18 3.62 20.39 -3.00
N GLY A 19 4.31 19.25 -3.01
CA GLY A 19 5.08 18.74 -1.89
C GLY A 19 6.58 18.84 -2.18
N SER A 20 7.37 19.08 -1.16
CA SER A 20 8.84 19.10 -1.28
C SER A 20 9.48 18.14 -0.29
N THR A 21 10.46 17.37 -0.73
CA THR A 21 11.22 16.44 0.10
C THR A 21 12.70 16.73 0.05
N PHE A 22 13.39 16.57 1.17
CA PHE A 22 14.81 16.93 1.33
C PHE A 22 15.65 15.74 1.84
N ASN A 23 15.17 14.52 1.63
CA ASN A 23 15.82 13.30 2.11
C ASN A 23 17.05 12.93 1.27
N LYS A 24 18.01 12.22 1.89
CA LYS A 24 19.29 11.87 1.25
C LYS A 24 19.27 10.51 0.54
N THR A 25 18.31 9.64 0.84
CA THR A 25 18.22 8.29 0.25
C THR A 25 16.92 8.12 -0.52
N PHE A 26 16.92 7.27 -1.55
CA PHE A 26 15.71 6.98 -2.33
C PHE A 26 14.57 6.42 -1.46
N SER A 27 14.88 5.51 -0.54
CA SER A 27 13.88 4.92 0.36
C SER A 27 13.22 5.99 1.22
N SER A 28 14.01 6.81 1.91
CA SER A 28 13.47 7.88 2.75
C SER A 28 12.75 8.96 1.94
N MET A 29 13.20 9.22 0.71
CA MET A 29 12.54 10.17 -0.20
C MET A 29 11.15 9.65 -0.63
N GLY A 30 11.04 8.38 -1.02
CA GLY A 30 9.76 7.77 -1.40
C GLY A 30 8.75 7.80 -0.26
N MET A 31 9.19 7.44 0.95
CA MET A 31 8.35 7.48 2.13
C MET A 31 7.90 8.91 2.49
N THR A 32 8.83 9.88 2.46
CA THR A 32 8.49 11.28 2.70
C THR A 32 7.55 11.83 1.62
N ASN A 33 7.72 11.46 0.36
CA ASN A 33 6.79 11.84 -0.70
C ASN A 33 5.38 11.31 -0.44
N ALA A 34 5.24 10.05 -0.01
CA ALA A 34 3.95 9.49 0.36
C ALA A 34 3.32 10.27 1.54
N HIS A 35 4.11 10.58 2.58
CA HIS A 35 3.70 11.37 3.72
C HIS A 35 3.19 12.76 3.31
N GLU A 36 3.94 13.50 2.52
CA GLU A 36 3.54 14.83 2.05
C GLU A 36 2.31 14.77 1.13
N SER A 37 2.19 13.73 0.31
CA SER A 37 0.97 13.50 -0.48
C SER A 37 -0.25 13.22 0.41
N GLY A 38 -0.04 12.54 1.55
CA GLY A 38 -1.07 12.36 2.57
C GLY A 38 -1.58 13.69 3.12
N HIS A 39 -0.70 14.63 3.42
CA HIS A 39 -1.10 15.98 3.84
C HIS A 39 -1.95 16.68 2.78
N GLN A 40 -1.56 16.63 1.52
CA GLN A 40 -2.35 17.21 0.43
C GLN A 40 -3.76 16.65 0.36
N MET A 41 -3.95 15.37 0.71
CA MET A 41 -5.26 14.70 0.79
C MET A 41 -6.02 14.97 2.09
N GLY A 42 -5.44 15.70 3.06
CA GLY A 42 -6.08 16.07 4.31
C GLY A 42 -5.72 15.19 5.51
N LEU A 43 -4.66 14.37 5.39
CA LEU A 43 -4.21 13.56 6.51
C LEU A 43 -3.37 14.38 7.50
N SER A 44 -3.57 14.11 8.77
CA SER A 44 -2.77 14.62 9.87
C SER A 44 -1.67 13.64 10.25
N HIS A 45 -0.70 14.07 11.07
CA HIS A 45 0.33 13.18 11.55
C HIS A 45 -0.23 12.04 12.41
N ASP A 46 0.31 10.86 12.22
CA ASP A 46 0.13 9.71 13.09
C ASP A 46 1.16 9.77 14.23
N GLY A 47 0.70 10.15 15.40
CA GLY A 47 1.53 10.29 16.60
C GLY A 47 1.16 9.27 17.68
N VAL A 48 1.89 9.31 18.79
CA VAL A 48 1.65 8.47 19.97
C VAL A 48 1.76 9.26 21.27
N GLY A 49 0.72 9.24 22.10
CA GLY A 49 0.66 10.02 23.32
C GLY A 49 0.78 11.53 23.03
N SER A 50 1.86 12.17 23.49
CA SER A 50 2.15 13.60 23.25
C SER A 50 3.13 13.83 22.10
N GLN A 51 3.56 12.80 21.41
CA GLN A 51 4.48 12.91 20.26
C GLN A 51 3.68 13.05 18.97
N ASP A 52 4.05 13.99 18.12
CA ASP A 52 3.39 14.25 16.84
C ASP A 52 3.66 13.15 15.79
N TYR A 53 4.76 12.41 15.94
CA TYR A 53 5.17 11.37 15.01
C TYR A 53 5.38 10.04 15.74
N TYR A 54 4.85 8.99 15.18
CA TYR A 54 5.08 7.62 15.63
C TYR A 54 6.09 6.93 14.72
N ASP A 55 7.18 6.41 15.32
CA ASP A 55 8.22 5.69 14.59
C ASP A 55 7.79 4.27 14.19
N GLY A 56 6.70 3.77 14.78
CA GLY A 56 6.23 2.41 14.60
C GLY A 56 6.61 1.45 15.73
N HIS A 57 6.30 0.19 15.55
CA HIS A 57 6.65 -0.89 16.48
C HIS A 57 6.91 -2.19 15.73
N GLY A 58 7.78 -3.04 16.29
CA GLY A 58 8.23 -4.24 15.59
C GLY A 58 8.92 -3.86 14.29
N ASN A 59 8.34 -4.27 13.18
CA ASN A 59 8.79 -3.93 11.82
C ASN A 59 7.75 -3.12 11.03
N TRP A 60 6.74 -2.54 11.69
CA TRP A 60 5.67 -1.76 11.09
C TRP A 60 5.65 -0.31 11.58
N GLY A 61 5.28 0.62 10.71
CA GLY A 61 4.98 1.99 11.07
C GLY A 61 4.05 2.70 10.09
N PRO A 62 3.35 3.78 10.56
CA PRO A 62 2.38 4.48 9.72
C PRO A 62 3.06 5.50 8.80
N VAL A 63 2.53 5.66 7.58
CA VAL A 63 3.03 6.64 6.59
C VAL A 63 3.01 8.05 7.15
N MET A 64 1.94 8.44 7.87
CA MET A 64 1.81 9.77 8.47
C MET A 64 2.58 9.95 9.78
N GLY A 65 3.34 8.94 10.20
CA GLY A 65 4.33 9.01 11.28
C GLY A 65 5.75 9.31 10.78
N ALA A 66 6.75 8.71 11.46
CA ALA A 66 8.16 8.76 11.08
C ALA A 66 8.79 7.36 11.01
N PRO A 67 8.26 6.42 10.23
CA PRO A 67 8.61 5.00 10.24
C PRO A 67 9.92 4.70 9.49
N PHE A 68 10.94 5.53 9.72
CA PHE A 68 12.25 5.35 9.08
C PHE A 68 12.94 4.08 9.59
N GLY A 69 13.25 3.16 8.67
CA GLY A 69 13.88 1.88 9.00
C GLY A 69 12.89 0.76 9.32
N GLN A 70 11.59 0.97 9.22
CA GLN A 70 10.59 -0.09 9.29
C GLN A 70 10.50 -0.85 7.97
N ASP A 71 10.28 -2.17 8.04
CA ASP A 71 10.13 -3.02 6.86
C ASP A 71 8.76 -2.81 6.19
N PHE A 72 7.74 -2.51 7.00
CA PHE A 72 6.36 -2.29 6.57
C PHE A 72 5.93 -0.87 6.89
N VAL A 73 5.66 -0.10 5.86
CA VAL A 73 5.12 1.25 5.99
C VAL A 73 3.75 1.30 5.32
N GLN A 74 2.71 1.63 6.09
CA GLN A 74 1.32 1.57 5.63
C GLN A 74 0.53 2.79 6.08
N TRP A 75 -0.54 3.11 5.34
CA TRP A 75 -1.56 4.03 5.78
C TRP A 75 -2.25 3.47 7.04
N SER A 76 -2.56 4.33 7.98
CA SER A 76 -3.05 3.97 9.31
C SER A 76 -4.54 4.27 9.47
N ASN A 77 -5.15 3.66 10.46
CA ASN A 77 -6.45 4.04 11.01
C ASN A 77 -6.39 4.30 12.52
N GLY A 78 -5.19 4.50 13.05
CA GLY A 78 -4.97 4.71 14.47
C GLY A 78 -5.12 3.47 15.35
N SER A 79 -5.15 2.25 14.79
CA SER A 79 -5.34 1.00 15.56
C SER A 79 -4.07 0.50 16.26
N TYR A 80 -3.14 1.38 16.63
CA TYR A 80 -1.95 1.03 17.39
C TYR A 80 -2.01 1.60 18.82
N PRO A 81 -1.31 0.99 19.80
CA PRO A 81 -1.38 1.43 21.20
C PRO A 81 -0.91 2.88 21.39
N GLY A 82 -1.75 3.68 22.04
CA GLY A 82 -1.43 5.08 22.35
C GLY A 82 -1.56 6.05 21.18
N ALA A 83 -2.16 5.64 20.06
CA ALA A 83 -2.43 6.53 18.93
C ALA A 83 -3.13 7.82 19.38
N ASN A 84 -2.64 8.98 18.94
CA ASN A 84 -3.26 10.27 19.20
C ASN A 84 -4.00 10.83 17.98
N GLN A 85 -3.92 10.15 16.82
CA GLN A 85 -4.69 10.39 15.60
C GLN A 85 -5.45 9.12 15.23
N LEU A 86 -6.76 9.27 14.98
CA LEU A 86 -7.68 8.16 14.67
C LEU A 86 -8.33 8.32 13.28
N GLN A 87 -7.76 9.13 12.41
CA GLN A 87 -8.18 9.17 11.02
C GLN A 87 -8.01 7.78 10.39
N ASN A 88 -8.95 7.40 9.55
CA ASN A 88 -8.73 6.28 8.66
C ASN A 88 -8.20 6.84 7.34
N ASP A 89 -6.90 6.78 7.17
CA ASP A 89 -6.18 7.34 6.03
C ASP A 89 -6.74 6.83 4.70
N LEU A 90 -6.96 5.52 4.59
CA LEU A 90 -7.48 4.90 3.38
C LEU A 90 -8.87 5.41 3.02
N THR A 91 -9.74 5.65 4.01
CA THR A 91 -11.07 6.20 3.77
C THR A 91 -11.00 7.63 3.23
N ILE A 92 -10.09 8.45 3.78
CA ILE A 92 -9.89 9.83 3.32
C ILE A 92 -9.30 9.85 1.93
N ILE A 93 -8.26 9.05 1.66
CA ILE A 93 -7.63 8.90 0.35
C ILE A 93 -8.66 8.44 -0.69
N GLN A 94 -9.45 7.41 -0.37
CA GLN A 94 -10.53 6.94 -1.22
C GLN A 94 -11.56 8.03 -1.56
N GLY A 95 -11.90 8.84 -0.57
CA GLY A 95 -12.83 9.96 -0.77
C GLY A 95 -12.30 11.01 -1.75
N LYS A 96 -10.98 11.17 -1.86
CA LYS A 96 -10.32 12.12 -2.77
C LYS A 96 -10.02 11.53 -4.16
N LEU A 97 -9.55 10.29 -4.21
CA LEU A 97 -9.06 9.66 -5.45
C LEU A 97 -10.06 8.68 -6.08
N GLY A 98 -11.04 8.20 -5.31
CA GLY A 98 -11.87 7.06 -5.68
C GLY A 98 -11.13 5.73 -5.49
N LEU A 99 -11.81 4.64 -5.83
CA LEU A 99 -11.21 3.32 -5.93
C LEU A 99 -10.93 2.97 -7.38
N VAL A 100 -9.82 2.30 -7.64
CA VAL A 100 -9.58 1.63 -8.91
C VAL A 100 -10.60 0.49 -9.05
N ALA A 101 -11.09 0.25 -10.27
CA ALA A 101 -11.97 -0.87 -10.52
C ALA A 101 -11.23 -2.18 -10.25
N ASP A 102 -11.99 -3.20 -9.82
CA ASP A 102 -11.47 -4.55 -9.63
C ASP A 102 -10.91 -5.10 -10.94
N ASP A 103 -9.72 -5.70 -10.87
CA ASP A 103 -9.05 -6.22 -12.07
C ASP A 103 -9.26 -7.71 -12.26
N HIS A 104 -9.57 -8.45 -11.18
CA HIS A 104 -9.90 -9.86 -11.23
C HIS A 104 -11.13 -10.17 -10.39
N GLY A 105 -11.83 -11.25 -10.69
CA GLY A 105 -13.09 -11.53 -10.01
C GLY A 105 -12.91 -12.29 -8.70
N ASP A 106 -13.72 -11.96 -7.70
CA ASP A 106 -13.66 -12.40 -6.29
C ASP A 106 -14.10 -13.84 -6.03
N ASN A 107 -14.53 -14.59 -7.05
CA ASN A 107 -15.07 -15.93 -6.83
C ASN A 107 -14.92 -16.83 -8.08
N ASN A 108 -15.19 -18.12 -7.93
CA ASN A 108 -15.05 -19.10 -9.00
C ASN A 108 -15.88 -18.78 -10.27
N ALA A 109 -17.03 -18.13 -10.12
CA ALA A 109 -17.89 -17.81 -11.26
C ALA A 109 -17.37 -16.61 -12.06
N SER A 110 -16.63 -15.72 -11.43
CA SER A 110 -16.01 -14.52 -12.02
C SER A 110 -14.48 -14.64 -12.20
N SER A 111 -13.91 -15.80 -11.88
CA SER A 111 -12.47 -16.03 -11.90
C SER A 111 -11.81 -15.73 -13.24
N THR A 112 -10.62 -15.16 -13.20
CA THR A 112 -9.82 -14.87 -14.41
C THR A 112 -9.11 -16.12 -14.90
N GLN A 113 -9.28 -16.47 -16.17
CA GLN A 113 -8.58 -17.60 -16.76
C GLN A 113 -7.12 -17.26 -17.06
N ILE A 114 -6.20 -18.03 -16.47
CA ILE A 114 -4.78 -17.92 -16.78
C ILE A 114 -4.55 -18.55 -18.15
N SER A 115 -4.22 -17.74 -19.14
CA SER A 115 -3.89 -18.14 -20.51
C SER A 115 -2.44 -17.86 -20.88
N THR A 116 -1.72 -17.15 -20.01
CA THR A 116 -0.31 -16.74 -20.16
C THR A 116 0.51 -17.24 -18.97
N PRO A 117 1.83 -17.37 -19.10
CA PRO A 117 2.69 -17.79 -17.98
C PRO A 117 2.71 -16.81 -16.81
N GLU A 118 2.31 -15.57 -16.99
CA GLU A 118 2.31 -14.49 -16.00
C GLU A 118 1.01 -13.72 -16.07
N VAL A 119 0.46 -13.39 -14.91
CA VAL A 119 -0.71 -12.53 -14.75
C VAL A 119 -0.37 -11.52 -13.68
N ASP A 120 -0.53 -10.24 -14.00
CA ASP A 120 -0.36 -9.13 -13.07
C ASP A 120 -1.72 -8.76 -12.49
N GLY A 121 -1.72 -8.28 -11.24
CA GLY A 121 -2.93 -7.82 -10.56
C GLY A 121 -2.60 -6.97 -9.35
N PHE A 122 -3.63 -6.48 -8.68
CA PHE A 122 -3.51 -5.76 -7.43
C PHE A 122 -4.66 -6.12 -6.48
N ILE A 123 -4.35 -6.19 -5.20
CA ILE A 123 -5.33 -6.40 -4.14
C ILE A 123 -5.64 -5.05 -3.47
N SER A 124 -6.90 -4.68 -3.44
CA SER A 124 -7.35 -3.49 -2.71
C SER A 124 -7.11 -3.65 -1.20
N PRO A 125 -6.75 -2.56 -0.48
CA PRO A 125 -6.54 -2.65 0.96
C PRO A 125 -7.77 -3.16 1.71
N ALA A 126 -7.54 -4.04 2.67
CA ALA A 126 -8.58 -4.57 3.55
C ALA A 126 -9.35 -3.44 4.25
N GLY A 127 -10.66 -3.55 4.30
CA GLY A 127 -11.56 -2.55 4.91
C GLY A 127 -12.08 -1.49 3.94
N LEU A 128 -11.52 -1.36 2.74
CA LEU A 128 -12.10 -0.58 1.64
C LEU A 128 -12.99 -1.46 0.75
N ARG A 129 -12.47 -2.64 0.42
CA ARG A 129 -13.15 -3.67 -0.34
C ARG A 129 -12.63 -5.03 0.15
N ASN A 130 -13.48 -6.05 0.16
CA ASN A 130 -13.03 -7.42 0.36
C ASN A 130 -12.60 -7.96 -1.01
N ASP A 131 -11.34 -7.73 -1.35
CA ASP A 131 -10.76 -8.00 -2.64
C ASP A 131 -10.03 -9.34 -2.61
N ILE A 132 -10.45 -10.24 -3.47
CA ILE A 132 -9.94 -11.60 -3.59
C ILE A 132 -9.80 -11.92 -5.07
N ASP A 133 -8.59 -11.91 -5.58
CA ASP A 133 -8.35 -12.30 -6.96
C ASP A 133 -8.41 -13.81 -7.11
N VAL A 134 -9.38 -14.29 -7.86
CA VAL A 134 -9.54 -15.71 -8.17
C VAL A 134 -9.14 -15.99 -9.60
N PHE A 135 -8.20 -16.90 -9.76
CA PHE A 135 -7.71 -17.35 -11.04
C PHE A 135 -8.08 -18.81 -11.29
N ASN A 136 -8.35 -19.16 -12.54
CA ASN A 136 -8.55 -20.54 -12.95
C ASN A 136 -7.61 -20.91 -14.12
N PHE A 137 -7.27 -22.17 -14.21
CA PHE A 137 -6.55 -22.73 -15.35
C PHE A 137 -7.01 -24.15 -15.61
N ARG A 138 -6.78 -24.66 -16.81
CA ARG A 138 -7.16 -26.00 -17.20
C ARG A 138 -5.96 -26.76 -17.71
N LEU A 139 -5.78 -27.96 -17.17
CA LEU A 139 -4.76 -28.89 -17.63
C LEU A 139 -5.38 -29.91 -18.61
N ALA A 140 -4.71 -30.13 -19.73
CA ALA A 140 -5.13 -31.15 -20.70
C ALA A 140 -4.79 -32.57 -20.22
N ASN A 141 -3.74 -32.72 -19.41
CA ASN A 141 -3.24 -33.96 -18.86
C ASN A 141 -2.73 -33.77 -17.43
N THR A 142 -2.56 -34.88 -16.70
CA THR A 142 -1.91 -34.85 -15.38
C THR A 142 -0.45 -34.38 -15.52
N GLN A 143 -0.08 -33.32 -14.81
CA GLN A 143 1.27 -32.77 -14.81
C GLN A 143 1.55 -32.03 -13.53
N THR A 144 2.83 -31.77 -13.24
CA THR A 144 3.24 -30.93 -12.14
C THR A 144 3.11 -29.46 -12.53
N ILE A 145 2.54 -28.65 -11.63
CA ILE A 145 2.43 -27.20 -11.78
C ILE A 145 3.32 -26.55 -10.74
N ASN A 146 4.03 -25.51 -11.14
CA ASN A 146 4.73 -24.60 -10.25
C ASN A 146 4.05 -23.23 -10.32
N LEU A 147 3.45 -22.81 -9.22
CA LEU A 147 2.84 -21.49 -9.08
C LEU A 147 3.71 -20.63 -8.17
N THR A 148 3.95 -19.40 -8.56
CA THR A 148 4.71 -18.43 -7.77
C THR A 148 3.92 -17.15 -7.71
N VAL A 149 3.64 -16.67 -6.49
CA VAL A 149 3.05 -15.35 -6.24
C VAL A 149 4.17 -14.43 -5.76
N ARG A 150 4.32 -13.28 -6.39
CA ARG A 150 5.36 -12.30 -6.06
C ARG A 150 4.79 -10.91 -5.93
N SER A 151 5.28 -10.14 -4.97
CA SER A 151 5.04 -8.70 -4.92
C SER A 151 5.95 -7.98 -5.91
N LEU A 152 5.44 -6.98 -6.62
CA LEU A 152 6.23 -6.09 -7.48
C LEU A 152 7.39 -5.41 -6.73
N PHE A 153 7.22 -5.10 -5.46
CA PHE A 153 8.26 -4.47 -4.63
C PHE A 153 9.48 -5.37 -4.42
N GLN A 154 9.34 -6.70 -4.46
CA GLN A 154 10.48 -7.60 -4.38
C GLN A 154 11.36 -7.58 -5.63
N GLN A 155 10.80 -7.27 -6.79
CA GLN A 155 11.58 -7.13 -8.01
C GLN A 155 12.46 -5.87 -8.03
N ALA A 156 11.99 -4.78 -7.44
CA ALA A 156 12.74 -3.53 -7.36
C ALA A 156 13.96 -3.61 -6.42
N ASN A 157 13.93 -4.49 -5.41
CA ASN A 157 14.99 -4.66 -4.42
C ASN A 157 15.95 -5.82 -4.70
N SER A 158 15.77 -6.56 -5.79
CA SER A 158 16.62 -7.71 -6.13
C SER A 158 18.09 -7.37 -6.40
N ASN A 159 18.41 -6.09 -6.56
CA ASN A 159 19.78 -5.60 -6.73
C ASN A 159 20.53 -5.32 -5.40
N SER A 160 19.88 -5.38 -4.26
CA SER A 160 20.52 -5.05 -2.97
C SER A 160 21.06 -6.26 -2.22
N GLY A 161 20.85 -7.48 -2.70
CA GLY A 161 21.26 -8.71 -1.99
C GLY A 161 20.53 -8.94 -0.68
N ASP A 162 19.60 -8.08 -0.32
CA ASP A 162 18.77 -8.20 0.86
C ASP A 162 17.47 -8.90 0.49
N ASN A 163 17.45 -10.22 0.70
CA ASN A 163 16.28 -11.07 0.54
C ASN A 163 15.32 -10.96 1.74
N THR A 164 15.45 -9.95 2.57
CA THR A 164 14.43 -9.64 3.57
C THR A 164 13.24 -9.05 2.84
N ALA A 165 12.29 -9.90 2.57
CA ALA A 165 11.04 -9.60 1.92
C ALA A 165 10.29 -8.51 2.68
N GLY A 166 10.40 -7.28 2.23
CA GLY A 166 9.44 -6.24 2.60
C GLY A 166 8.05 -6.77 2.25
N GLY A 167 7.32 -7.09 3.27
CA GLY A 167 5.92 -7.38 3.40
C GLY A 167 5.11 -7.86 2.23
N LEU A 168 5.17 -9.14 1.96
CA LEU A 168 4.04 -9.79 1.28
C LEU A 168 2.88 -9.88 2.30
N ASN A 169 1.97 -8.90 2.26
CA ASN A 169 0.66 -9.04 2.90
C ASN A 169 -0.32 -9.85 2.00
N LEU A 170 0.22 -10.69 1.12
CA LEU A 170 -0.56 -11.53 0.23
C LEU A 170 -0.70 -12.92 0.87
N SER A 171 -1.94 -13.40 0.94
CA SER A 171 -2.26 -14.79 1.25
C SER A 171 -2.65 -15.48 -0.04
N ALA A 172 -1.98 -16.58 -0.39
CA ALA A 172 -2.33 -17.40 -1.54
C ALA A 172 -2.92 -18.73 -1.06
N GLN A 173 -4.05 -19.13 -1.65
CA GLN A 173 -4.70 -20.40 -1.42
C GLN A 173 -4.83 -21.14 -2.75
N ILE A 174 -4.60 -22.45 -2.76
CA ILE A 174 -4.79 -23.30 -3.93
C ILE A 174 -5.92 -24.29 -3.62
N GLU A 175 -6.94 -24.30 -4.48
CA GLU A 175 -8.02 -25.29 -4.47
C GLU A 175 -7.92 -26.14 -5.74
N LEU A 176 -8.03 -27.49 -5.60
CA LEU A 176 -7.93 -28.46 -6.68
C LEU A 176 -9.25 -29.20 -6.89
#